data_df96a55bf7767af66630851815da1740
#
_entry.id   df96a55bf7767af66630851815da1740
#
_cell.length_a   1.000
_cell.length_b   1.000
_cell.length_c   1.000
_cell.angle_alpha   90.00
_cell.angle_beta   90.00
_cell.angle_gamma   90.00
#
_symmetry.space_group_name_H-M   'P 1'
#
loop_
_entity.id
_entity.type
_entity.pdbx_description
1 polymer ?
#
loop_
_entity_poly.entity_id
_entity_poly.type
_entity_poly.pdbx_seq_one_letter_code
_entity_poly.pdbx_strand_id
1 'polypeptide(L)' 'MNRFSLVVNLGEIAQVTVNFDIISDDGDPYVDFEGIEVWYKGVDIVDTLDLNDLASLDKQIMESWDLIEEQIRNEWYDK' A
#
# COMPACT_ATOMS: atom_id res chain seq x y z
N MET A 1 -3.25 -14.12 -3.31
CA MET A 1 -2.84 -12.70 -3.25
C MET A 1 -4.06 -11.81 -3.18
N ASN A 2 -4.07 -10.90 -2.26
CA ASN A 2 -5.12 -9.91 -2.14
C ASN A 2 -4.56 -8.52 -2.41
N ARG A 3 -5.33 -7.76 -3.19
CA ARG A 3 -4.93 -6.41 -3.55
C ARG A 3 -5.64 -5.41 -2.65
N PHE A 4 -4.89 -4.46 -2.13
CA PHE A 4 -5.39 -3.44 -1.23
C PHE A 4 -5.20 -2.06 -1.81
N SER A 5 -6.06 -1.15 -1.41
CA SER A 5 -5.97 0.26 -1.78
C SER A 5 -5.93 1.09 -0.50
N LEU A 6 -5.03 2.05 -0.46
CA LEU A 6 -4.87 2.93 0.68
C LEU A 6 -4.67 4.36 0.19
N VAL A 7 -5.39 5.30 0.80
CA VAL A 7 -5.19 6.71 0.48
C VAL A 7 -4.15 7.27 1.44
N VAL A 8 -3.07 7.81 0.88
CA VAL A 8 -1.97 8.36 1.67
C VAL A 8 -1.65 9.76 1.15
N ASN A 9 -0.89 10.50 1.94
CA ASN A 9 -0.42 11.83 1.55
C ASN A 9 0.96 11.72 0.92
N LEU A 10 1.10 12.35 -0.24
CA LEU A 10 2.38 12.45 -0.91
C LEU A 10 2.81 13.91 -0.86
N GLY A 11 3.80 14.19 -0.01
CA GLY A 11 4.19 15.57 0.26
C GLY A 11 3.13 16.29 1.09
N GLU A 12 3.07 17.58 1.00
CA GLU A 12 2.17 18.40 1.81
C GLU A 12 0.83 18.68 1.12
N ILE A 13 0.71 18.41 -0.16
CA ILE A 13 -0.39 18.92 -0.96
C ILE A 13 -1.16 17.89 -1.75
N ALA A 14 -0.72 16.66 -1.79
CA ALA A 14 -1.37 15.67 -2.64
C ALA A 14 -1.82 14.44 -1.86
N GLN A 15 -3.05 14.02 -2.12
CA GLN A 15 -3.51 12.70 -1.69
C GLN A 15 -3.47 11.78 -2.90
N VAL A 16 -2.91 10.61 -2.72
CA VAL A 16 -2.80 9.62 -3.78
C VAL A 16 -3.38 8.31 -3.29
N THR A 17 -3.83 7.50 -4.23
CA THR A 17 -4.29 6.15 -3.93
C THR A 17 -3.19 5.18 -4.25
N VAL A 18 -2.77 4.40 -3.27
CA VAL A 18 -1.73 3.39 -3.44
C VAL A 18 -2.38 2.03 -3.50
N ASN A 19 -2.15 1.31 -4.58
CA ASN A 19 -2.60 -0.07 -4.73
C ASN A 19 -1.39 -0.99 -4.58
N PHE A 20 -1.54 -2.03 -3.78
CA PHE A 20 -0.46 -2.97 -3.54
C PHE A 20 -1.02 -4.35 -3.25
N ASP A 21 -0.19 -5.36 -3.46
CA ASP A 21 -0.56 -6.73 -3.16
C ASP A 21 0.00 -7.13 -1.81
N ILE A 22 -0.76 -7.93 -1.10
CA ILE A 22 -0.30 -8.56 0.13
C ILE A 22 0.01 -10.02 -0.20
N ILE A 23 1.22 -10.43 0.10
CA ILE A 23 1.69 -11.79 -0.13
C ILE A 23 1.79 -12.49 1.22
N SER A 24 1.19 -13.66 1.31
CA SER A 24 1.35 -14.53 2.47
C SER A 24 1.89 -15.86 1.97
N ASP A 25 3.13 -16.11 2.28
CA ASP A 25 3.78 -17.36 1.89
C ASP A 25 3.81 -18.29 3.11
N ASP A 26 4.92 -18.66 3.63
CA ASP A 26 4.97 -19.57 4.75
C ASP A 26 5.03 -18.88 6.11
N GLY A 27 4.56 -17.65 6.21
CA GLY A 27 4.66 -16.90 7.44
C GLY A 27 3.71 -15.73 7.45
N ASP A 28 4.13 -14.64 8.06
CA ASP A 28 3.32 -13.46 8.19
C ASP A 28 3.13 -12.76 6.85
N PRO A 29 1.97 -12.14 6.63
CA PRO A 29 1.75 -11.39 5.39
C PRO A 29 2.67 -10.18 5.29
N TYR A 30 3.04 -9.83 4.06
CA TYR A 30 3.88 -8.67 3.80
C TYR A 30 3.46 -8.00 2.49
N VAL A 31 3.86 -6.74 2.36
CA VAL A 31 3.52 -5.92 1.20
C VAL A 31 4.50 -6.21 0.06
N ASP A 32 3.96 -6.42 -1.13
CA ASP A 32 4.78 -6.53 -2.33
C ASP A 32 5.02 -5.13 -2.90
N PHE A 33 6.17 -4.56 -2.59
CA PHE A 33 6.51 -3.22 -3.04
C PHE A 33 6.91 -3.16 -4.51
N GLU A 34 7.27 -4.29 -5.11
CA GLU A 34 7.63 -4.31 -6.52
C GLU A 34 6.44 -4.07 -7.44
N GLY A 35 5.26 -4.49 -7.00
CA GLY A 35 4.04 -4.31 -7.77
C GLY A 35 3.18 -3.13 -7.36
N ILE A 36 3.74 -2.21 -6.58
CA ILE A 36 2.97 -1.09 -6.07
C ILE A 36 2.58 -0.13 -7.19
N GLU A 37 1.36 0.39 -7.12
CA GLU A 37 0.87 1.42 -8.03
C GLU A 37 0.47 2.65 -7.23
N VAL A 38 0.76 3.81 -7.78
CA VAL A 38 0.40 5.07 -7.13
C VAL A 38 -0.44 5.88 -8.12
N TRP A 39 -1.68 6.15 -7.75
CA TRP A 39 -2.63 6.82 -8.63
C TRP A 39 -2.96 8.22 -8.12
N TYR A 40 -2.84 9.18 -9.00
CA TYR A 40 -3.19 10.57 -8.72
C TYR A 40 -4.09 11.08 -9.84
N LYS A 41 -5.34 11.41 -9.50
CA LYS A 41 -6.33 11.90 -10.46
C LYS A 41 -6.49 10.99 -11.68
N GLY A 42 -6.47 9.69 -11.43
CA GLY A 42 -6.68 8.71 -12.50
C GLY A 42 -5.44 8.36 -13.31
N VAL A 43 -4.27 8.86 -12.91
CA VAL A 43 -3.02 8.60 -13.61
C VAL A 43 -2.05 7.91 -12.66
N ASP A 44 -1.44 6.83 -13.14
CA ASP A 44 -0.41 6.14 -12.38
C ASP A 44 0.89 6.94 -12.45
N ILE A 45 1.37 7.38 -11.31
CA ILE A 45 2.55 8.26 -11.24
C ILE A 45 3.75 7.58 -10.57
N VAL A 46 3.69 6.28 -10.35
CA VAL A 46 4.73 5.58 -9.60
C VAL A 46 6.13 5.77 -10.21
N ASP A 47 6.20 5.80 -11.55
CA ASP A 47 7.48 5.96 -12.25
C ASP A 47 8.06 7.37 -12.16
N THR A 48 7.25 8.34 -11.71
CA THR A 48 7.72 9.73 -11.58
C THR A 48 8.18 10.05 -10.17
N LEU A 49 8.05 9.12 -9.24
CA LEU A 49 8.40 9.35 -7.84
C LEU A 49 9.89 9.11 -7.61
N ASP A 50 10.48 9.93 -6.74
CA ASP A 50 11.86 9.73 -6.34
C ASP A 50 11.94 8.83 -5.08
N LEU A 51 13.16 8.60 -4.62
CA LEU A 51 13.37 7.74 -3.47
C LEU A 51 12.75 8.30 -2.19
N ASN A 52 12.72 9.62 -2.05
CA ASN A 52 12.12 10.25 -0.88
C ASN A 52 10.61 10.03 -0.86
N ASP A 53 9.98 10.15 -2.02
CA ASP A 53 8.54 9.91 -2.13
C ASP A 53 8.20 8.45 -1.83
N LEU A 54 8.98 7.53 -2.39
CA LEU A 54 8.75 6.11 -2.15
C LEU A 54 8.96 5.74 -0.69
N ALA A 55 9.96 6.32 -0.03
CA ALA A 55 10.18 6.10 1.38
C ALA A 55 9.02 6.63 2.24
N SER A 56 8.45 7.76 1.84
CA SER A 56 7.28 8.32 2.53
C SER A 56 6.08 7.41 2.39
N LEU A 57 5.85 6.85 1.21
CA LEU A 57 4.75 5.91 0.99
C LEU A 57 4.94 4.65 1.82
N ASP A 58 6.15 4.11 1.83
CA ASP A 58 6.47 2.92 2.62
C ASP A 58 6.18 3.16 4.10
N LYS A 59 6.63 4.30 4.62
CA LYS A 59 6.38 4.67 6.02
C LYS A 59 4.89 4.73 6.31
N GLN A 60 4.11 5.36 5.46
CA GLN A 60 2.67 5.50 5.68
C GLN A 60 1.96 4.15 5.61
N ILE A 61 2.36 3.28 4.70
CA ILE A 61 1.81 1.93 4.63
C ILE A 61 2.11 1.18 5.93
N MET A 62 3.32 1.28 6.44
CA MET A 62 3.69 0.61 7.67
C MET A 62 2.98 1.19 8.90
N GLU A 63 2.73 2.49 8.91
CA GLU A 63 1.95 3.11 9.98
C GLU A 63 0.50 2.64 9.96
N SER A 64 -0.01 2.26 8.80
CA SER A 64 -1.37 1.74 8.65
C SER A 64 -1.43 0.22 8.73
N TRP A 65 -0.33 -0.43 9.07
CA TRP A 65 -0.23 -1.88 9.04
C TRP A 65 -1.26 -2.56 9.93
N ASP A 66 -1.54 -2.00 11.09
CA ASP A 66 -2.52 -2.60 12.00
C ASP A 66 -3.90 -2.70 11.35
N LEU A 67 -4.30 -1.67 10.61
CA LEU A 67 -5.57 -1.68 9.89
C LEU A 67 -5.54 -2.69 8.74
N ILE A 68 -4.41 -2.78 8.06
CA ILE A 68 -4.25 -3.73 6.96
C ILE A 68 -4.32 -5.17 7.50
N GLU A 69 -3.65 -5.45 8.61
CA GLU A 69 -3.71 -6.76 9.24
C GLU A 69 -5.12 -7.12 9.67
N GLU A 70 -5.85 -6.16 10.20
CA GLU A 70 -7.22 -6.38 10.61
C GLU A 70 -8.09 -6.75 9.42
N GLN A 71 -7.93 -6.07 8.29
CA GLN A 71 -8.67 -6.40 7.08
C GLN A 71 -8.30 -7.78 6.55
N ILE A 72 -7.02 -8.13 6.56
CA ILE A 72 -6.57 -9.44 6.15
C ILE A 72 -7.20 -10.51 7.02
N ARG A 73 -7.19 -10.31 8.32
CA ARG A 73 -7.74 -11.27 9.27
C ARG A 73 -9.23 -11.46 9.03
N ASN A 74 -9.96 -10.38 8.79
CA ASN A 74 -11.39 -10.44 8.56
C ASN A 74 -11.73 -11.14 7.25
N GLU A 75 -10.93 -10.90 6.21
CA GLU A 75 -11.20 -11.50 4.90
C GLU A 75 -10.70 -12.94 4.78
N TRP A 76 -9.60 -13.26 5.42
CA TRP A 76 -8.96 -14.57 5.24
C TRP A 76 -9.37 -15.59 6.28
N TYR A 77 -9.74 -15.15 7.46
CA TYR A 77 -10.03 -16.06 8.58
C TYR A 77 -11.49 -16.06 9.00
N ASP A 78 -12.28 -15.15 8.52
CA ASP A 78 -13.69 -15.04 8.87
C ASP A 78 -14.51 -15.84 7.86
N LYS A 79 -14.64 -17.12 8.12
CA LYS A 79 -15.47 -17.99 7.29
C LYS A 79 -16.23 -18.98 8.11
#